data_6beeb94ff2623e661590b61e76bc0562
#
_entry.id   6beeb94ff2623e661590b61e76bc0562
#
_cell.length_a   1.000
_cell.length_b   1.000
_cell.length_c   1.000
_cell.angle_alpha   90.00
_cell.angle_beta   90.00
_cell.angle_gamma   90.00
#
_symmetry.space_group_name_H-M   'P 1'
#
loop_
_entity.id
_entity.type
_entity.pdbx_description
1 polymer ?
#
loop_
_entity_poly.entity_id
_entity_poly.type
_entity_poly.pdbx_seq_one_letter_code
_entity_poly.pdbx_strand_id
1 'polypeptide(L)'
;MDGEEEDEQVIAEEVEAMKSVYENDCTILNSIPPHFHLSLKPRTADVSSHQFVEIVLEVHATPQYPKEPPSVAIVDCKGLDQHRQKHLLNHIQTKANELSPGLMLVALCEVINQLIVLFMMED
;
A
#
# COMPACT_ATOMS: atom_id res chain seq x y z
N MET A 1 3.10 -29.29 13.37
CA MET A 1 2.75 -28.32 13.05
C MET A 1 3.55 -27.33 13.04
N ASP A 2 3.58 -26.65 12.26
CA ASP A 2 4.52 -25.75 12.14
C ASP A 2 4.01 -24.42 12.07
N GLY A 3 4.80 -23.46 12.36
CA GLY A 3 4.43 -22.09 12.31
C GLY A 3 4.05 -21.61 10.93
N GLU A 4 4.44 -22.35 9.91
CA GLU A 4 4.11 -21.94 8.55
C GLU A 4 2.63 -21.94 8.28
N GLU A 5 1.90 -22.95 8.77
CA GLU A 5 0.47 -22.99 8.56
C GLU A 5 -0.24 -21.88 9.31
N GLU A 6 0.21 -21.59 10.53
CA GLU A 6 -0.37 -20.49 11.30
C GLU A 6 -0.09 -19.16 10.65
N ASP A 7 1.13 -18.96 10.16
CA ASP A 7 1.51 -17.72 9.49
C ASP A 7 0.67 -17.54 8.21
N GLU A 8 0.47 -18.61 7.45
CA GLU A 8 -0.33 -18.52 6.23
C GLU A 8 -1.78 -18.16 6.53
N GLN A 9 -2.34 -18.72 7.60
CA GLN A 9 -3.70 -18.39 7.98
C GLN A 9 -3.84 -16.94 8.39
N VAL A 10 -2.89 -16.44 9.18
CA VAL A 10 -2.91 -15.06 9.63
C VAL A 10 -2.75 -14.11 8.45
N ILE A 11 -1.87 -14.45 7.51
CA ILE A 11 -1.67 -13.66 6.30
C ILE A 11 -2.95 -13.65 5.45
N ALA A 12 -3.60 -14.80 5.31
CA ALA A 12 -4.85 -14.87 4.56
C ALA A 12 -5.93 -13.99 5.19
N GLU A 13 -5.99 -13.97 6.53
CA GLU A 13 -6.92 -13.11 7.23
C GLU A 13 -6.61 -11.65 7.01
N GLU A 14 -5.32 -11.30 6.97
CA GLU A 14 -4.90 -9.93 6.69
C GLU A 14 -5.34 -9.49 5.30
N VAL A 15 -5.18 -10.37 4.31
CA VAL A 15 -5.61 -10.08 2.93
C VAL A 15 -7.12 -9.89 2.88
N GLU A 16 -7.89 -10.70 3.61
CA GLU A 16 -9.34 -10.54 3.66
C GLU A 16 -9.71 -9.21 4.31
N ALA A 17 -8.97 -8.80 5.34
CA ALA A 17 -9.21 -7.49 5.96
C ALA A 17 -8.96 -6.37 4.95
N MET A 18 -7.92 -6.48 4.14
CA MET A 18 -7.65 -5.49 3.09
C MET A 18 -8.81 -5.40 2.11
N LYS A 19 -9.35 -6.54 1.70
CA LYS A 19 -10.50 -6.54 0.79
C LYS A 19 -11.71 -5.88 1.43
N SER A 20 -11.93 -6.11 2.71
CA SER A 20 -13.06 -5.51 3.42
C SER A 20 -12.92 -4.01 3.56
N VAL A 21 -11.72 -3.53 3.84
CA VAL A 21 -11.49 -2.10 4.07
C VAL A 21 -11.52 -1.32 2.75
N TYR A 22 -10.89 -1.87 1.72
CA TYR A 22 -10.71 -1.12 0.47
C TYR A 22 -11.65 -1.56 -0.66
N GLU A 23 -12.34 -2.67 -0.47
CA GLU A 23 -13.35 -3.15 -1.42
C GLU A 23 -12.85 -3.15 -2.86
N ASN A 24 -13.50 -2.39 -3.73
CA ASN A 24 -13.15 -2.36 -5.16
C ASN A 24 -11.82 -1.69 -5.43
N ASP A 25 -11.29 -0.95 -4.48
CA ASP A 25 -10.01 -0.28 -4.65
C ASP A 25 -8.82 -1.23 -4.44
N CYS A 26 -9.07 -2.41 -3.93
CA CYS A 26 -8.02 -3.41 -3.70
C CYS A 26 -8.29 -4.63 -4.57
N THR A 27 -7.36 -4.92 -5.47
CA THR A 27 -7.45 -6.09 -6.34
C THR A 27 -6.39 -7.10 -5.92
N ILE A 28 -6.83 -8.22 -5.37
CA ILE A 28 -5.92 -9.24 -4.89
C ILE A 28 -5.48 -10.12 -6.06
N LEU A 29 -4.17 -10.15 -6.30
CA LEU A 29 -3.58 -10.98 -7.34
C LEU A 29 -3.12 -12.32 -6.78
N ASN A 30 -2.69 -12.32 -5.54
CA ASN A 30 -2.30 -13.54 -4.84
C ASN A 30 -2.43 -13.30 -3.34
N SER A 31 -2.80 -14.33 -2.60
CA SER A 31 -3.00 -14.17 -1.16
C SER A 31 -1.77 -14.57 -0.35
N ILE A 32 -1.03 -15.57 -0.79
CA ILE A 32 0.11 -16.08 -0.04
C ILE A 32 1.22 -16.43 -1.02
N PRO A 33 2.28 -15.61 -1.10
CA PRO A 33 2.46 -14.35 -0.37
C PRO A 33 1.55 -13.26 -0.94
N PRO A 34 1.19 -12.26 -0.12
CA PRO A 34 0.27 -11.21 -0.58
C PRO A 34 0.81 -10.42 -1.76
N HIS A 35 -0.03 -10.27 -2.76
CA HIS A 35 0.30 -9.48 -3.94
C HIS A 35 -1.00 -8.85 -4.41
N PHE A 36 -1.05 -7.52 -4.41
CA PHE A 36 -2.29 -6.84 -4.77
C PHE A 36 -1.99 -5.46 -5.34
N HIS A 37 -3.01 -4.92 -6.02
CA HIS A 37 -2.99 -3.54 -6.49
C HIS A 37 -3.95 -2.76 -5.62
N LEU A 38 -3.54 -1.56 -5.22
CA LEU A 38 -4.37 -0.67 -4.42
C LEU A 38 -4.54 0.64 -5.18
N SER A 39 -5.80 0.99 -5.45
CA SER A 39 -6.12 2.23 -6.15
C SER A 39 -6.51 3.28 -5.12
N LEU A 40 -5.84 4.41 -5.14
CA LEU A 40 -6.08 5.48 -4.19
C LEU A 40 -6.42 6.76 -4.91
N LYS A 41 -7.51 7.40 -4.48
CA LYS A 41 -7.97 8.67 -5.00
C LYS A 41 -8.25 9.57 -3.80
N PRO A 42 -7.20 10.02 -3.10
CA PRO A 42 -7.41 10.80 -1.89
C PRO A 42 -8.15 12.08 -2.20
N ARG A 43 -9.03 12.48 -1.29
CA ARG A 43 -9.76 13.73 -1.41
C ARG A 43 -9.41 14.59 -0.24
N THR A 44 -9.14 15.86 -0.52
CA THR A 44 -9.00 16.87 0.53
C THR A 44 -10.11 17.87 0.34
N ALA A 45 -10.79 18.23 1.42
CA ALA A 45 -11.97 19.07 1.35
C ALA A 45 -11.68 20.45 0.76
N ASP A 46 -10.46 20.93 0.94
CA ASP A 46 -10.10 22.27 0.50
C ASP A 46 -9.33 22.33 -0.80
N VAL A 47 -9.17 21.20 -1.46
CA VAL A 47 -8.40 21.18 -2.70
C VAL A 47 -9.30 21.61 -3.86
N SER A 48 -8.77 22.52 -4.67
CA SER A 48 -9.51 22.96 -5.84
C SER A 48 -9.65 21.82 -6.83
N SER A 49 -10.59 21.94 -7.74
CA SER A 49 -10.84 20.91 -8.73
C SER A 49 -9.66 20.61 -9.64
N HIS A 50 -8.62 21.44 -9.57
CA HIS A 50 -7.44 21.25 -10.40
C HIS A 50 -6.41 20.32 -9.77
N GLN A 51 -6.55 20.03 -8.48
CA GLN A 51 -5.60 19.15 -7.81
C GLN A 51 -6.23 17.79 -7.62
N PHE A 52 -5.90 16.92 -8.55
CA PHE A 52 -6.51 15.61 -8.59
C PHE A 52 -5.40 14.57 -8.72
N VAL A 53 -5.34 13.65 -7.79
CA VAL A 53 -4.33 12.58 -7.80
C VAL A 53 -5.02 11.24 -7.81
N GLU A 54 -4.60 10.37 -8.71
CA GLU A 54 -5.02 8.97 -8.71
C GLU A 54 -3.75 8.15 -8.80
N ILE A 55 -3.59 7.21 -7.90
CA ILE A 55 -2.42 6.34 -7.87
C ILE A 55 -2.87 4.90 -7.77
N VAL A 56 -2.26 4.03 -8.58
CA VAL A 56 -2.41 2.59 -8.42
C VAL A 56 -1.05 2.07 -7.97
N LEU A 57 -1.02 1.46 -6.80
CA LEU A 57 0.19 0.90 -6.23
C LEU A 57 0.14 -0.62 -6.30
N GLU A 58 1.30 -1.21 -6.51
CA GLU A 58 1.44 -2.66 -6.42
C GLU A 58 2.20 -2.97 -5.14
N VAL A 59 1.63 -3.79 -4.30
CA VAL A 59 2.29 -4.27 -3.08
C VAL A 59 2.53 -5.76 -3.27
N HIS A 60 3.79 -6.15 -3.24
CA HIS A 60 4.18 -7.52 -3.52
C HIS A 60 5.08 -8.03 -2.39
N ALA A 61 4.54 -8.91 -1.59
CA ALA A 61 5.31 -9.52 -0.51
C ALA A 61 6.07 -10.73 -1.01
N THR A 62 7.22 -10.99 -0.39
CA THR A 62 8.00 -12.18 -0.69
C THR A 62 7.46 -13.36 0.12
N PRO A 63 7.87 -14.59 -0.21
CA PRO A 63 7.50 -15.74 0.63
C PRO A 63 7.97 -15.60 2.08
N GLN A 64 8.89 -14.67 2.35
CA GLN A 64 9.41 -14.44 3.70
C GLN A 64 8.53 -13.51 4.53
N TYR A 65 7.52 -12.87 3.91
CA TYR A 65 6.61 -12.01 4.64
C TYR A 65 5.91 -12.81 5.76
N PRO A 66 5.75 -12.29 6.96
CA PRO A 66 5.98 -10.91 7.41
C PRO A 66 7.38 -10.64 7.95
N LYS A 67 8.31 -11.57 7.83
CA LYS A 67 9.67 -11.36 8.33
C LYS A 67 10.40 -10.31 7.51
N GLU A 68 10.08 -10.21 6.23
CA GLU A 68 10.62 -9.19 5.35
C GLU A 68 9.50 -8.26 4.91
N PRO A 69 9.78 -6.99 4.69
CA PRO A 69 8.76 -6.07 4.22
C PRO A 69 8.39 -6.35 2.77
N PRO A 70 7.17 -6.00 2.36
CA PRO A 70 6.80 -6.13 0.95
C PRO A 70 7.48 -5.05 0.12
N SER A 71 7.56 -5.29 -1.19
CA SER A 71 8.01 -4.29 -2.14
C SER A 71 6.81 -3.51 -2.63
N VAL A 72 6.98 -2.21 -2.81
CA VAL A 72 5.92 -1.34 -3.29
C VAL A 72 6.38 -0.66 -4.57
N ALA A 73 5.50 -0.64 -5.57
CA ALA A 73 5.79 0.03 -6.83
C ALA A 73 4.56 0.84 -7.26
N ILE A 74 4.79 1.87 -8.07
CA ILE A 74 3.70 2.64 -8.64
C ILE A 74 3.42 2.06 -10.02
N VAL A 75 2.21 1.56 -10.23
CA VAL A 75 1.79 0.97 -11.50
C VAL A 75 1.24 2.05 -12.42
N ASP A 76 0.49 2.98 -11.87
CA ASP A 76 -0.09 4.07 -12.62
C ASP A 76 -0.24 5.27 -11.72
N CYS A 77 -0.11 6.46 -12.26
CA CYS A 77 -0.22 7.67 -11.46
C CYS A 77 -0.64 8.84 -12.32
N LYS A 78 -1.62 9.60 -11.82
CA LYS A 78 -2.04 10.86 -12.42
C LYS A 78 -1.95 11.93 -11.35
N GLY A 79 -1.47 13.10 -11.72
CA GLY A 79 -1.46 14.23 -10.81
C GLY A 79 -0.16 14.48 -10.08
N LEU A 80 0.80 13.57 -10.18
CA LEU A 80 2.12 13.75 -9.60
C LEU A 80 3.18 13.55 -10.68
N ASP A 81 4.18 14.40 -10.69
CA ASP A 81 5.30 14.25 -11.62
C ASP A 81 6.23 13.13 -11.16
N GLN A 82 7.18 12.76 -12.01
CA GLN A 82 8.07 11.63 -11.72
C GLN A 82 8.92 11.86 -10.48
N HIS A 83 9.34 13.10 -10.25
CA HIS A 83 10.15 13.43 -9.08
C HIS A 83 9.36 13.18 -7.79
N ARG A 84 8.12 13.64 -7.76
CA ARG A 84 7.25 13.43 -6.59
C ARG A 84 6.88 11.98 -6.41
N GLN A 85 6.65 11.26 -7.51
CA GLN A 85 6.37 9.82 -7.44
C GLN A 85 7.52 9.07 -6.81
N LYS A 86 8.74 9.38 -7.23
CA LYS A 86 9.92 8.71 -6.70
C LYS A 86 10.09 9.02 -5.21
N HIS A 87 9.88 10.27 -4.85
CA HIS A 87 10.01 10.70 -3.45
C HIS A 87 8.96 10.01 -2.58
N LEU A 88 7.72 9.96 -3.06
CA LEU A 88 6.64 9.28 -2.37
C LEU A 88 6.96 7.81 -2.18
N LEU A 89 7.42 7.15 -3.24
CA LEU A 89 7.73 5.73 -3.19
C LEU A 89 8.84 5.43 -2.18
N ASN A 90 9.85 6.29 -2.11
CA ASN A 90 10.91 6.12 -1.12
C ASN A 90 10.37 6.21 0.30
N HIS A 91 9.46 7.13 0.56
CA HIS A 91 8.83 7.25 1.88
C HIS A 91 8.01 6.01 2.21
N ILE A 92 7.26 5.52 1.25
CA ILE A 92 6.43 4.33 1.45
C ILE A 92 7.31 3.12 1.78
N GLN A 93 8.37 2.92 0.99
CA GLN A 93 9.24 1.77 1.22
C GLN A 93 9.95 1.88 2.57
N THR A 94 10.34 3.09 2.96
CA THR A 94 10.95 3.32 4.27
C THR A 94 9.98 2.94 5.38
N LYS A 95 8.71 3.31 5.24
CA LYS A 95 7.71 2.96 6.25
C LYS A 95 7.47 1.47 6.30
N ALA A 96 7.44 0.80 5.15
CA ALA A 96 7.31 -0.66 5.12
C ALA A 96 8.47 -1.32 5.87
N ASN A 97 9.68 -0.82 5.63
CA ASN A 97 10.86 -1.35 6.31
C ASN A 97 10.79 -1.13 7.82
N GLU A 98 10.27 0.03 8.24
CA GLU A 98 10.12 0.34 9.67
C GLU A 98 9.09 -0.54 10.34
N LEU A 99 8.03 -0.92 9.64
CA LEU A 99 6.97 -1.75 10.18
C LEU A 99 7.37 -3.23 10.26
N SER A 100 8.39 -3.61 9.51
CA SER A 100 8.89 -4.99 9.52
C SER A 100 9.76 -5.23 10.77
N PRO A 101 9.77 -6.46 11.32
CA PRO A 101 8.94 -7.58 10.93
C PRO A 101 7.55 -7.49 11.54
N GLY A 102 6.58 -8.06 10.89
CA GLY A 102 5.21 -8.11 11.41
C GLY A 102 4.18 -7.85 10.33
N LEU A 103 2.95 -8.23 10.60
CA LEU A 103 1.86 -7.98 9.70
C LEU A 103 1.63 -6.48 9.61
N MET A 104 1.59 -5.94 8.40
CA MET A 104 1.59 -4.50 8.24
C MET A 104 0.72 -3.97 7.12
N LEU A 105 0.05 -4.83 6.35
CA LEU A 105 -0.59 -4.37 5.11
C LEU A 105 -1.62 -3.26 5.35
N VAL A 106 -2.49 -3.43 6.33
CA VAL A 106 -3.51 -2.43 6.62
C VAL A 106 -2.86 -1.14 7.12
N ALA A 107 -1.92 -1.26 8.06
CA ALA A 107 -1.22 -0.10 8.61
C ALA A 107 -0.42 0.62 7.51
N LEU A 108 0.24 -0.13 6.65
CA LEU A 108 1.01 0.45 5.56
C LEU A 108 0.11 1.23 4.62
N CYS A 109 -1.04 0.67 4.26
CA CYS A 109 -1.96 1.35 3.35
C CYS A 109 -2.55 2.62 3.96
N GLU A 110 -2.78 2.63 5.27
CA GLU A 110 -3.21 3.86 5.94
C GLU A 110 -2.14 4.93 5.88
N VAL A 111 -0.88 4.54 6.11
CA VAL A 111 0.25 5.46 6.01
C VAL A 111 0.38 5.99 4.59
N ILE A 112 0.23 5.12 3.60
CA ILE A 112 0.32 5.52 2.20
C ILE A 112 -0.73 6.59 1.88
N ASN A 113 -1.96 6.37 2.33
CA ASN A 113 -3.02 7.33 2.08
C ASN A 113 -2.69 8.69 2.71
N GLN A 114 -2.17 8.69 3.93
CA GLN A 114 -1.77 9.92 4.60
C GLN A 114 -0.63 10.63 3.87
N LEU A 115 0.35 9.85 3.40
CA LEU A 115 1.48 10.43 2.66
C LEU A 115 1.03 11.07 1.35
N ILE A 116 0.12 10.42 0.63
CA ILE A 116 -0.38 10.95 -0.63
C ILE A 116 -1.08 12.28 -0.39
N VAL A 117 -1.90 12.37 0.65
CA VAL A 117 -2.58 13.62 0.98
C VAL A 117 -1.57 14.71 1.29
N LEU A 118 -0.52 14.39 2.05
CA LEU A 118 0.54 15.37 2.34
C LEU A 118 1.24 15.84 1.07
N PHE A 119 1.51 14.93 0.15
CA PHE A 119 2.16 15.29 -1.11
C PHE A 119 1.26 16.14 -1.99
N MET A 120 -0.06 15.93 -1.93
CA MET A 120 -1.00 16.77 -2.65
C MET A 120 -1.02 18.22 -2.12
N MET A 121 -0.72 18.39 -0.84
CA MET A 121 -0.75 19.70 -0.21
C MET A 121 0.54 20.48 -0.38
N GLU A 122 1.59 19.84 -0.90
CA GLU A 122 2.85 20.52 -1.15
C GLU A 122 2.80 21.25 -2.49
N ASP A 123 3.40 22.41 -2.54
CA ASP A 123 3.50 23.17 -3.80
C ASP A 123 4.66 22.72 -4.66
#